data_188be707276ef97a91ac2a29d503540c
#
_entry.id   188be707276ef97a91ac2a29d503540c
#
_cell.length_a   1.000
_cell.length_b   1.000
_cell.length_c   1.000
_cell.angle_alpha   90.00
_cell.angle_beta   90.00
_cell.angle_gamma   90.00
#
_symmetry.space_group_name_H-M   'P 1'
#
loop_
_entity.id
_entity.type
_entity.pdbx_description
1 polymer ?
#
loop_
_entity_poly.entity_id
_entity_poly.type
_entity_poly.pdbx_seq_one_letter_code
_entity_poly.pdbx_strand_id
1 'polypeptide(L)'
;MKAHKKTSIVDNPKWVFSIVLIALLGALLSGVQAQTIKRVELPTVGTSESYHTISLGSRGVILVSQIAKNAFNLQKLNSNLERDWSINGTIEDNLDFVKSSFDGQSVYLLFTRSRTDFYQVVKVGLAGYMETFYLSSVDKFQITDFQTLGYSVFMAGTVRDEPMLLYTNLASKQSKVLAGVTQANTVIQSVDVDTLHHLVNVCYAARKGKEIKIISRTFDEYGQAVGQVTISPEPDYSLLNGRLFMLNDSTKLMIGTYGFRNMQGNNNSASQGLFLSKIVYDEVEFTQYHSFTDFKNFFNFMSEREQERMQRKIERKRENGDDVKLNYRLLVHDIIEQNGNYLISGEIFYPEYKNNNIGPYGTSSWWGSPMMYGGMGMYPTMGLLNPFYWDPWYGARRMNNGQIFNGFVYTHAIVAGFTAKGDLIWDNSLAFENVRSMELKEKMRIKPNDDKTVSMFYSSRGAIKAKVFDRDKVLEDLRPIPIMTADLGDKVRQTSTDEVVYWYDNYYLAFGYQRITGDDGRRNVFYLNKISF
;
A
#
# COMPACT_ATOMS: atom_id res chain seq x y z
N MET A 1 71.33 20.66 -42.95
CA MET A 1 71.11 19.86 -41.74
C MET A 1 70.29 20.69 -40.74
N LYS A 2 68.97 20.45 -40.65
CA LYS A 2 68.10 21.09 -39.65
C LYS A 2 67.58 19.98 -38.75
N ALA A 3 67.92 20.06 -37.48
CA ALA A 3 67.50 19.11 -36.46
C ALA A 3 66.05 19.38 -36.02
N HIS A 4 65.20 18.38 -36.11
CA HIS A 4 63.85 18.39 -35.52
C HIS A 4 63.91 18.15 -34.03
N LYS A 5 63.48 19.14 -33.26
CA LYS A 5 63.17 18.98 -31.82
C LYS A 5 61.85 18.24 -31.64
N LYS A 6 61.87 17.01 -31.13
CA LYS A 6 60.71 16.33 -30.57
C LYS A 6 60.40 16.93 -29.19
N THR A 7 59.30 17.61 -29.06
CA THR A 7 58.74 17.99 -27.76
C THR A 7 57.91 16.80 -27.20
N SER A 8 58.43 16.20 -26.14
CA SER A 8 57.68 15.20 -25.35
C SER A 8 56.69 15.92 -24.46
N ILE A 9 55.41 15.66 -24.69
CA ILE A 9 54.28 16.09 -23.87
C ILE A 9 53.96 14.93 -22.90
N VAL A 10 54.81 14.65 -21.97
CA VAL A 10 54.46 13.84 -20.77
C VAL A 10 55.48 14.15 -19.69
N ASP A 11 55.24 15.19 -18.88
CA ASP A 11 55.82 15.28 -17.53
C ASP A 11 55.17 16.46 -16.78
N ASN A 12 53.88 16.24 -16.41
CA ASN A 12 53.29 17.09 -15.41
C ASN A 12 52.39 16.24 -14.48
N PRO A 13 52.96 15.66 -13.38
CA PRO A 13 52.19 14.76 -12.49
C PRO A 13 51.00 15.45 -11.81
N LYS A 14 50.93 16.78 -11.84
CA LYS A 14 49.81 17.55 -11.30
C LYS A 14 48.50 17.38 -12.12
N TRP A 15 48.61 17.15 -13.43
CA TRP A 15 47.43 16.94 -14.28
C TRP A 15 46.81 15.56 -14.11
N VAL A 16 47.64 14.53 -13.93
CA VAL A 16 47.20 13.17 -13.68
C VAL A 16 46.50 13.08 -12.30
N PHE A 17 47.03 13.78 -11.29
CA PHE A 17 46.40 13.86 -9.97
C PHE A 17 45.06 14.60 -10.00
N SER A 18 44.91 15.65 -10.79
CA SER A 18 43.65 16.38 -10.94
C SER A 18 42.61 15.57 -11.66
N ILE A 19 42.95 14.80 -12.69
CA ILE A 19 42.00 13.92 -13.42
C ILE A 19 41.57 12.75 -12.55
N VAL A 20 42.47 12.13 -11.78
CA VAL A 20 42.17 11.06 -10.84
C VAL A 20 41.31 11.57 -9.69
N LEU A 21 41.57 12.78 -9.18
CA LEU A 21 40.76 13.39 -8.12
C LEU A 21 39.36 13.75 -8.59
N ILE A 22 39.20 14.24 -9.84
CA ILE A 22 37.88 14.51 -10.46
C ILE A 22 37.12 13.21 -10.74
N ALA A 23 37.82 12.15 -11.18
CA ALA A 23 37.21 10.83 -11.37
C ALA A 23 36.80 10.18 -10.02
N LEU A 24 37.59 10.35 -8.97
CA LEU A 24 37.26 9.89 -7.61
C LEU A 24 36.12 10.73 -6.97
N LEU A 25 36.08 12.06 -7.18
CA LEU A 25 34.95 12.88 -6.77
C LEU A 25 33.67 12.55 -7.57
N GLY A 26 33.79 12.22 -8.85
CA GLY A 26 32.65 11.75 -9.66
C GLY A 26 32.11 10.39 -9.23
N ALA A 27 32.94 9.49 -8.74
CA ALA A 27 32.54 8.19 -8.22
C ALA A 27 31.92 8.26 -6.81
N LEU A 28 32.23 9.32 -6.02
CA LEU A 28 31.62 9.55 -4.69
C LEU A 28 30.25 10.26 -4.77
N LEU A 29 29.83 10.70 -5.96
CA LEU A 29 28.52 11.32 -6.20
C LEU A 29 27.51 10.36 -6.86
N SER A 30 27.75 9.06 -6.84
CA SER A 30 26.74 8.07 -7.23
C SER A 30 25.67 7.99 -6.12
N GLY A 31 24.88 9.06 -6.01
CA GLY A 31 23.63 9.00 -5.27
C GLY A 31 22.75 7.89 -5.84
N VAL A 32 21.97 7.25 -5.00
CA VAL A 32 20.99 6.23 -5.41
C VAL A 32 20.09 6.83 -6.47
N GLN A 33 20.33 6.48 -7.74
CA GLN A 33 19.51 6.92 -8.87
C GLN A 33 18.60 5.78 -9.29
N ALA A 34 17.28 5.97 -9.14
CA ALA A 34 16.35 5.07 -9.77
C ALA A 34 16.58 5.09 -11.29
N GLN A 35 16.96 3.96 -11.84
CA GLN A 35 17.19 3.81 -13.26
C GLN A 35 16.06 3.01 -13.90
N THR A 36 15.40 3.59 -14.91
CA THR A 36 14.49 2.82 -15.77
C THR A 36 15.32 1.87 -16.63
N ILE A 37 15.11 0.56 -16.43
CA ILE A 37 15.79 -0.50 -17.17
C ILE A 37 15.01 -0.87 -18.42
N LYS A 38 13.69 -0.93 -18.31
CA LYS A 38 12.78 -1.32 -19.39
C LYS A 38 11.44 -0.62 -19.23
N ARG A 39 10.88 -0.18 -20.36
CA ARG A 39 9.54 0.39 -20.42
C ARG A 39 8.68 -0.35 -21.44
N VAL A 40 7.43 -0.55 -21.11
CA VAL A 40 6.37 -1.03 -22.00
C VAL A 40 5.23 -0.03 -22.00
N GLU A 41 4.71 0.31 -23.15
CA GLU A 41 3.53 1.14 -23.34
C GLU A 41 2.42 0.32 -24.00
N LEU A 42 1.25 0.37 -23.40
CA LEU A 42 0.05 -0.28 -23.93
C LEU A 42 -0.97 0.80 -24.28
N PRO A 43 -1.59 0.72 -25.47
CA PRO A 43 -2.59 1.71 -25.86
C PRO A 43 -3.82 1.60 -24.95
N THR A 44 -4.38 2.76 -24.59
CA THR A 44 -5.65 2.81 -23.87
C THR A 44 -6.75 3.24 -24.82
N VAL A 45 -7.87 2.51 -24.80
CA VAL A 45 -9.05 2.84 -25.60
C VAL A 45 -9.89 3.87 -24.85
N GLY A 46 -9.87 5.11 -25.29
CA GLY A 46 -10.60 6.22 -24.67
C GLY A 46 -9.92 6.78 -23.44
N THR A 47 -10.71 7.32 -22.52
CA THR A 47 -10.27 7.92 -21.25
C THR A 47 -10.39 6.97 -20.06
N SER A 48 -10.81 5.72 -20.30
CA SER A 48 -11.04 4.73 -19.25
C SER A 48 -9.75 4.00 -18.88
N GLU A 49 -9.47 3.96 -17.62
CA GLU A 49 -8.42 3.10 -17.04
C GLU A 49 -8.88 1.65 -17.18
N SER A 50 -8.15 0.87 -17.97
CA SER A 50 -8.57 -0.48 -18.32
C SER A 50 -7.64 -1.58 -17.79
N TYR A 51 -6.49 -1.21 -17.25
CA TYR A 51 -5.48 -2.19 -16.80
C TYR A 51 -5.39 -2.27 -15.29
N HIS A 52 -5.44 -3.51 -14.77
CA HIS A 52 -5.11 -3.83 -13.39
C HIS A 52 -3.83 -4.68 -13.38
N THR A 53 -2.86 -4.30 -12.56
CA THR A 53 -1.53 -4.90 -12.51
C THR A 53 -1.39 -5.84 -11.32
N ILE A 54 -0.99 -7.07 -11.56
CA ILE A 54 -0.76 -8.10 -10.54
C ILE A 54 0.70 -8.53 -10.62
N SER A 55 1.48 -8.20 -9.60
CA SER A 55 2.88 -8.61 -9.48
C SER A 55 3.00 -10.10 -9.18
N LEU A 56 3.88 -10.80 -9.88
CA LEU A 56 4.21 -12.21 -9.67
C LEU A 56 5.64 -12.39 -9.15
N GLY A 57 6.24 -11.33 -8.66
CA GLY A 57 7.66 -11.31 -8.30
C GLY A 57 8.57 -11.54 -9.51
N SER A 58 9.65 -12.31 -9.35
CA SER A 58 10.60 -12.65 -10.44
C SER A 58 9.96 -13.39 -11.63
N ARG A 59 8.74 -13.90 -11.49
CA ARG A 59 8.00 -14.58 -12.57
C ARG A 59 7.24 -13.62 -13.48
N GLY A 60 7.34 -12.30 -13.24
CA GLY A 60 6.79 -11.28 -14.11
C GLY A 60 5.56 -10.58 -13.54
N VAL A 61 4.64 -10.20 -14.42
CA VAL A 61 3.43 -9.45 -14.07
C VAL A 61 2.26 -9.91 -14.95
N ILE A 62 1.07 -9.98 -14.39
CA ILE A 62 -0.16 -10.15 -15.16
C ILE A 62 -0.92 -8.82 -15.19
N LEU A 63 -1.35 -8.45 -16.37
CA LEU A 63 -2.24 -7.33 -16.63
C LEU A 63 -3.63 -7.86 -16.93
N VAL A 64 -4.61 -7.36 -16.20
CA VAL A 64 -6.03 -7.64 -16.43
C VAL A 64 -6.66 -6.42 -17.08
N SER A 65 -7.36 -6.59 -18.20
CA SER A 65 -8.14 -5.52 -18.82
C SER A 65 -9.50 -6.01 -19.23
N GLN A 66 -10.54 -5.25 -18.94
CA GLN A 66 -11.88 -5.53 -19.44
C GLN A 66 -12.00 -5.02 -20.88
N ILE A 67 -12.22 -5.93 -21.83
CA ILE A 67 -12.30 -5.63 -23.27
C ILE A 67 -13.73 -5.50 -23.77
N ALA A 68 -14.69 -6.07 -23.06
CA ALA A 68 -16.11 -5.95 -23.31
C ALA A 68 -16.89 -6.13 -22.00
N LYS A 69 -18.19 -5.89 -22.02
CA LYS A 69 -19.06 -6.02 -20.83
C LYS A 69 -19.00 -7.42 -20.19
N ASN A 70 -18.81 -8.44 -21.03
CA ASN A 70 -18.76 -9.84 -20.62
C ASN A 70 -17.43 -10.54 -20.97
N ALA A 71 -16.36 -9.77 -21.19
CA ALA A 71 -15.07 -10.33 -21.55
C ALA A 71 -13.91 -9.51 -20.98
N PHE A 72 -12.85 -10.21 -20.59
CA PHE A 72 -11.58 -9.62 -20.17
C PHE A 72 -10.42 -10.23 -20.94
N ASN A 73 -9.32 -9.51 -20.98
CA ASN A 73 -8.05 -9.99 -21.50
C ASN A 73 -7.02 -10.05 -20.37
N LEU A 74 -6.22 -11.09 -20.39
CA LEU A 74 -5.06 -11.26 -19.53
C LEU A 74 -3.81 -11.27 -20.39
N GLN A 75 -2.81 -10.49 -19.97
CA GLN A 75 -1.49 -10.50 -20.58
C GLN A 75 -0.45 -10.77 -19.50
N LYS A 76 0.33 -11.82 -19.68
CA LYS A 76 1.50 -12.07 -18.84
C LYS A 76 2.73 -11.51 -19.51
N LEU A 77 3.46 -10.68 -18.77
CA LEU A 77 4.79 -10.23 -19.12
C LEU A 77 5.80 -10.90 -18.19
N ASN A 78 6.97 -11.29 -18.75
CA ASN A 78 8.06 -11.87 -17.98
C ASN A 78 8.82 -10.80 -17.15
N SER A 79 9.86 -11.19 -16.46
CA SER A 79 10.70 -10.28 -15.64
C SER A 79 11.46 -9.21 -16.45
N ASN A 80 11.49 -9.33 -17.78
CA ASN A 80 12.01 -8.32 -18.72
C ASN A 80 10.91 -7.47 -19.35
N LEU A 81 9.65 -7.60 -18.87
CA LEU A 81 8.47 -6.96 -19.44
C LEU A 81 8.21 -7.35 -20.91
N GLU A 82 8.61 -8.54 -21.33
CA GLU A 82 8.29 -9.11 -22.63
C GLU A 82 7.04 -9.99 -22.49
N ARG A 83 6.18 -9.98 -23.50
CA ARG A 83 4.91 -10.71 -23.43
C ARG A 83 5.13 -12.22 -23.61
N ASP A 84 4.84 -12.99 -22.55
CA ASP A 84 4.85 -14.46 -22.59
C ASP A 84 3.61 -14.98 -23.32
N TRP A 85 2.43 -14.52 -22.92
CA TRP A 85 1.15 -14.92 -23.49
C TRP A 85 0.07 -13.86 -23.29
N SER A 86 -1.00 -13.98 -24.06
CA SER A 86 -2.22 -13.19 -23.93
C SER A 86 -3.42 -14.09 -24.20
N ILE A 87 -4.40 -14.08 -23.29
CA ILE A 87 -5.61 -14.91 -23.35
C ILE A 87 -6.85 -14.09 -23.01
N ASN A 88 -7.97 -14.48 -23.55
CA ASN A 88 -9.25 -13.87 -23.24
C ASN A 88 -10.07 -14.81 -22.37
N GLY A 89 -10.83 -14.21 -21.45
CA GLY A 89 -11.79 -14.89 -20.61
C GLY A 89 -13.17 -14.25 -20.69
N THR A 90 -14.16 -14.96 -20.20
CA THR A 90 -15.55 -14.51 -20.16
C THR A 90 -15.97 -14.15 -18.75
N ILE A 91 -16.81 -13.13 -18.64
CA ILE A 91 -17.45 -12.70 -17.41
C ILE A 91 -18.96 -12.94 -17.59
N GLU A 92 -19.62 -13.48 -16.57
CA GLU A 92 -21.09 -13.56 -16.57
C GLU A 92 -21.73 -12.18 -16.65
N ASP A 93 -22.90 -12.13 -17.25
CA ASP A 93 -23.60 -10.88 -17.48
C ASP A 93 -23.79 -10.06 -16.19
N ASN A 94 -23.43 -8.79 -16.28
CA ASN A 94 -23.54 -7.80 -15.21
C ASN A 94 -22.63 -8.04 -13.98
N LEU A 95 -21.55 -8.79 -14.10
CA LEU A 95 -20.48 -8.82 -13.11
C LEU A 95 -19.35 -7.87 -13.51
N ASP A 96 -18.70 -7.31 -12.51
CA ASP A 96 -17.53 -6.43 -12.65
C ASP A 96 -16.34 -7.08 -11.96
N PHE A 97 -15.13 -6.81 -12.49
CA PHE A 97 -13.90 -7.18 -11.79
C PHE A 97 -13.80 -6.40 -10.47
N VAL A 98 -13.51 -7.11 -9.38
CA VAL A 98 -13.53 -6.53 -8.04
C VAL A 98 -12.16 -6.59 -7.38
N LYS A 99 -11.57 -7.77 -7.34
CA LYS A 99 -10.29 -8.01 -6.66
C LYS A 99 -9.51 -9.14 -7.32
N SER A 100 -8.21 -9.17 -7.02
CA SER A 100 -7.34 -10.29 -7.36
C SER A 100 -6.56 -10.73 -6.13
N SER A 101 -6.14 -11.98 -6.14
CA SER A 101 -5.22 -12.56 -5.17
C SER A 101 -4.19 -13.42 -5.90
N PHE A 102 -3.01 -13.54 -5.35
CA PHE A 102 -1.95 -14.40 -5.87
C PHE A 102 -1.38 -15.23 -4.72
N ASP A 103 -1.56 -16.56 -4.80
CA ASP A 103 -1.16 -17.51 -3.77
C ASP A 103 0.27 -18.04 -3.93
N GLY A 104 1.07 -17.41 -4.79
CA GLY A 104 2.40 -17.88 -5.14
C GLY A 104 2.44 -18.86 -6.33
N GLN A 105 1.34 -19.46 -6.75
CA GLN A 105 1.27 -20.40 -7.88
C GLN A 105 0.25 -20.00 -8.95
N SER A 106 -0.87 -19.46 -8.53
CA SER A 106 -1.98 -19.06 -9.40
C SER A 106 -2.49 -17.67 -9.04
N VAL A 107 -2.96 -16.96 -10.03
CA VAL A 107 -3.71 -15.71 -9.85
C VAL A 107 -5.19 -16.03 -9.84
N TYR A 108 -5.91 -15.41 -8.91
CA TYR A 108 -7.35 -15.53 -8.78
C TYR A 108 -7.98 -14.16 -9.02
N LEU A 109 -8.97 -14.14 -9.89
CA LEU A 109 -9.73 -12.94 -10.24
C LEU A 109 -11.16 -13.11 -9.72
N LEU A 110 -11.62 -12.15 -8.94
CA LEU A 110 -12.97 -12.14 -8.39
C LEU A 110 -13.83 -11.17 -9.20
N PHE A 111 -14.93 -11.66 -9.71
CA PHE A 111 -15.97 -10.88 -10.38
C PHE A 111 -17.27 -10.99 -9.59
N THR A 112 -17.89 -9.87 -9.32
CA THR A 112 -19.20 -9.80 -8.66
C THR A 112 -19.88 -8.48 -8.98
N ARG A 113 -21.09 -8.30 -8.50
CA ARG A 113 -21.85 -7.06 -8.57
C ARG A 113 -22.35 -6.66 -7.19
N SER A 114 -22.48 -5.38 -6.96
CA SER A 114 -23.09 -4.88 -5.73
C SER A 114 -24.48 -5.47 -5.49
N ARG A 115 -24.72 -5.97 -4.28
CA ARG A 115 -25.99 -6.54 -3.82
C ARG A 115 -26.42 -7.85 -4.53
N THR A 116 -25.46 -8.62 -5.01
CA THR A 116 -25.71 -9.98 -5.49
C THR A 116 -25.11 -11.00 -4.50
N ASP A 117 -25.67 -12.18 -4.48
CA ASP A 117 -25.11 -13.36 -3.80
C ASP A 117 -24.30 -14.26 -4.76
N PHE A 118 -24.05 -13.79 -5.98
CA PHE A 118 -23.38 -14.54 -7.03
C PHE A 118 -21.98 -13.98 -7.28
N TYR A 119 -21.01 -14.89 -7.36
CA TYR A 119 -19.60 -14.60 -7.58
C TYR A 119 -19.03 -15.51 -8.66
N GLN A 120 -18.20 -14.95 -9.53
CA GLN A 120 -17.36 -15.71 -10.44
C GLN A 120 -15.90 -15.55 -9.99
N VAL A 121 -15.22 -16.67 -9.78
CA VAL A 121 -13.78 -16.71 -9.52
C VAL A 121 -13.10 -17.37 -10.71
N VAL A 122 -12.12 -16.69 -11.29
CA VAL A 122 -11.27 -17.24 -12.34
C VAL A 122 -9.88 -17.48 -11.79
N LYS A 123 -9.47 -18.74 -11.74
CA LYS A 123 -8.12 -19.16 -11.37
C LYS A 123 -7.28 -19.25 -12.63
N VAL A 124 -6.11 -18.61 -12.62
CA VAL A 124 -5.21 -18.51 -13.77
C VAL A 124 -3.83 -19.02 -13.35
N GLY A 125 -3.42 -20.14 -13.91
CA GLY A 125 -2.06 -20.65 -13.74
C GLY A 125 -1.04 -19.80 -14.50
N LEU A 126 0.22 -19.83 -14.10
CA LEU A 126 1.29 -19.03 -14.69
C LEU A 126 1.56 -19.35 -16.18
N ALA A 127 1.15 -20.53 -16.65
CA ALA A 127 1.21 -20.95 -18.07
C ALA A 127 0.00 -20.47 -18.89
N GLY A 128 -0.96 -19.74 -18.30
CA GLY A 128 -2.15 -19.23 -18.99
C GLY A 128 -3.35 -20.18 -18.97
N TYR A 129 -3.28 -21.31 -18.28
CA TYR A 129 -4.45 -22.16 -18.11
C TYR A 129 -5.45 -21.52 -17.16
N MET A 130 -6.75 -21.49 -17.52
CA MET A 130 -7.83 -20.88 -16.75
C MET A 130 -8.86 -21.94 -16.29
N GLU A 131 -9.29 -21.82 -15.04
CA GLU A 131 -10.43 -22.50 -14.47
C GLU A 131 -11.43 -21.47 -13.95
N THR A 132 -12.73 -21.67 -14.23
CA THR A 132 -13.79 -20.76 -13.79
C THR A 132 -14.71 -21.44 -12.80
N PHE A 133 -14.98 -20.77 -11.69
CA PHE A 133 -15.83 -21.24 -10.62
C PHE A 133 -16.98 -20.25 -10.40
N TYR A 134 -18.19 -20.78 -10.29
CA TYR A 134 -19.40 -20.03 -9.99
C TYR A 134 -19.83 -20.37 -8.57
N LEU A 135 -19.95 -19.35 -7.75
CA LEU A 135 -20.16 -19.48 -6.31
C LEU A 135 -21.39 -18.68 -5.91
N SER A 136 -22.13 -19.19 -4.93
CA SER A 136 -23.14 -18.43 -4.22
C SER A 136 -22.62 -18.08 -2.82
N SER A 137 -23.01 -16.93 -2.32
CA SER A 137 -22.62 -16.43 -1.02
C SER A 137 -23.84 -15.95 -0.23
N VAL A 138 -23.60 -15.21 0.84
CA VAL A 138 -24.62 -14.62 1.69
C VAL A 138 -25.19 -13.37 1.00
N ASP A 139 -26.52 -13.22 1.02
CA ASP A 139 -27.19 -12.02 0.47
C ASP A 139 -26.65 -10.73 1.10
N LYS A 140 -26.41 -9.73 0.26
CA LYS A 140 -25.90 -8.40 0.64
C LYS A 140 -24.51 -8.40 1.28
N PHE A 141 -23.71 -9.43 1.05
CA PHE A 141 -22.33 -9.46 1.51
C PHE A 141 -21.52 -8.42 0.73
N GLN A 142 -20.93 -7.48 1.46
CA GLN A 142 -20.04 -6.46 0.92
C GLN A 142 -18.59 -6.88 1.18
N ILE A 143 -17.90 -7.31 0.12
CA ILE A 143 -16.53 -7.82 0.21
C ILE A 143 -15.57 -6.65 0.46
N THR A 144 -14.72 -6.78 1.46
CA THR A 144 -13.64 -5.84 1.76
C THR A 144 -12.28 -6.40 1.44
N ASP A 145 -12.11 -7.72 1.58
CA ASP A 145 -10.87 -8.42 1.26
C ASP A 145 -11.13 -9.78 0.61
N PHE A 146 -10.17 -10.23 -0.21
CA PHE A 146 -10.24 -11.47 -0.96
C PHE A 146 -8.85 -12.08 -1.03
N GLN A 147 -8.69 -13.21 -0.36
CA GLN A 147 -7.43 -13.94 -0.29
C GLN A 147 -7.63 -15.39 -0.70
N THR A 148 -6.61 -16.00 -1.25
CA THR A 148 -6.66 -17.37 -1.76
C THR A 148 -5.44 -18.17 -1.33
N LEU A 149 -5.65 -19.46 -1.11
CA LEU A 149 -4.61 -20.43 -0.80
C LEU A 149 -4.99 -21.78 -1.46
N GLY A 150 -4.37 -22.09 -2.60
CA GLY A 150 -4.77 -23.23 -3.41
C GLY A 150 -6.22 -23.12 -3.90
N TYR A 151 -7.05 -24.10 -3.59
CA TYR A 151 -8.49 -24.07 -3.91
C TYR A 151 -9.35 -23.40 -2.82
N SER A 152 -8.73 -22.84 -1.82
CA SER A 152 -9.42 -22.19 -0.70
C SER A 152 -9.48 -20.68 -0.88
N VAL A 153 -10.67 -20.12 -0.72
CA VAL A 153 -10.97 -18.70 -0.83
C VAL A 153 -11.45 -18.19 0.51
N PHE A 154 -10.84 -17.11 0.98
CA PHE A 154 -11.22 -16.38 2.18
C PHE A 154 -11.68 -14.99 1.78
N MET A 155 -12.96 -14.69 2.01
CA MET A 155 -13.55 -13.39 1.73
C MET A 155 -13.95 -12.71 3.05
N ALA A 156 -13.30 -11.61 3.35
CA ALA A 156 -13.74 -10.75 4.44
C ALA A 156 -14.70 -9.68 3.92
N GLY A 157 -15.64 -9.29 4.76
CA GLY A 157 -16.61 -8.26 4.40
C GLY A 157 -17.62 -8.00 5.49
N THR A 158 -18.74 -7.40 5.11
CA THR A 158 -19.83 -7.09 6.03
C THR A 158 -21.18 -7.49 5.45
N VAL A 159 -22.10 -7.88 6.33
CA VAL A 159 -23.52 -8.05 6.04
C VAL A 159 -24.29 -7.18 7.02
N ARG A 160 -25.03 -6.17 6.52
CA ARG A 160 -25.76 -5.21 7.37
C ARG A 160 -24.85 -4.54 8.42
N ASP A 161 -23.64 -4.15 8.01
CA ASP A 161 -22.59 -3.53 8.84
C ASP A 161 -21.97 -4.46 9.90
N GLU A 162 -22.32 -5.74 9.94
CA GLU A 162 -21.68 -6.74 10.79
C GLU A 162 -20.55 -7.45 10.02
N PRO A 163 -19.35 -7.59 10.62
CA PRO A 163 -18.23 -8.24 9.95
C PRO A 163 -18.49 -9.71 9.74
N MET A 164 -18.05 -10.22 8.62
CA MET A 164 -18.16 -11.62 8.23
C MET A 164 -16.90 -12.08 7.52
N LEU A 165 -16.41 -13.26 7.88
CA LEU A 165 -15.39 -13.99 7.15
C LEU A 165 -16.01 -15.24 6.54
N LEU A 166 -16.04 -15.31 5.21
CA LEU A 166 -16.53 -16.42 4.45
C LEU A 166 -15.37 -17.24 3.89
N TYR A 167 -15.42 -18.52 4.14
CA TYR A 167 -14.54 -19.52 3.53
C TYR A 167 -15.31 -20.25 2.43
N THR A 168 -14.66 -20.46 1.29
CA THR A 168 -15.20 -21.29 0.20
C THR A 168 -14.09 -22.15 -0.39
N ASN A 169 -14.36 -23.45 -0.53
CA ASN A 169 -13.49 -24.34 -1.29
C ASN A 169 -13.99 -24.41 -2.73
N LEU A 170 -13.14 -24.02 -3.69
CA LEU A 170 -13.50 -23.93 -5.11
C LEU A 170 -13.79 -25.30 -5.73
N ALA A 171 -13.07 -26.34 -5.32
CA ALA A 171 -13.20 -27.67 -5.88
C ALA A 171 -14.52 -28.35 -5.44
N SER A 172 -14.84 -28.29 -4.15
CA SER A 172 -16.08 -28.86 -3.60
C SER A 172 -17.27 -27.94 -3.70
N LYS A 173 -17.05 -26.61 -3.96
CA LYS A 173 -18.05 -25.54 -3.95
C LYS A 173 -18.78 -25.37 -2.61
N GLN A 174 -18.14 -25.83 -1.53
CA GLN A 174 -18.70 -25.71 -0.19
C GLN A 174 -18.26 -24.38 0.43
N SER A 175 -19.23 -23.66 0.99
CA SER A 175 -19.01 -22.39 1.68
C SER A 175 -19.44 -22.50 3.15
N LYS A 176 -18.70 -21.84 4.03
CA LYS A 176 -19.05 -21.71 5.45
C LYS A 176 -18.62 -20.35 5.99
N VAL A 177 -19.40 -19.80 6.90
CA VAL A 177 -19.00 -18.63 7.68
C VAL A 177 -18.04 -19.08 8.77
N LEU A 178 -16.88 -18.44 8.85
CA LEU A 178 -15.88 -18.78 9.86
C LEU A 178 -16.26 -18.12 11.20
N ALA A 179 -16.46 -18.97 12.19
CA ALA A 179 -16.88 -18.54 13.52
C ALA A 179 -15.79 -17.76 14.25
N GLY A 180 -16.21 -16.88 15.18
CA GLY A 180 -15.33 -16.15 16.11
C GLY A 180 -14.84 -14.79 15.58
N VAL A 181 -15.04 -14.48 14.30
CA VAL A 181 -14.82 -13.15 13.73
C VAL A 181 -16.13 -12.36 13.68
N THR A 182 -17.24 -13.06 13.51
CA THR A 182 -18.59 -12.50 13.44
C THR A 182 -19.13 -12.23 14.85
N GLN A 183 -18.75 -11.12 15.45
CA GLN A 183 -19.25 -10.69 16.76
C GLN A 183 -19.67 -9.22 16.68
N ALA A 184 -20.71 -8.88 17.42
CA ALA A 184 -21.12 -7.48 17.55
C ALA A 184 -19.96 -6.61 18.06
N ASN A 185 -19.82 -5.41 17.52
CA ASN A 185 -18.73 -4.49 17.83
C ASN A 185 -17.31 -5.02 17.50
N THR A 186 -17.18 -5.83 16.48
CA THR A 186 -15.89 -6.19 15.89
C THR A 186 -15.73 -5.61 14.48
N VAL A 187 -14.48 -5.49 14.02
CA VAL A 187 -14.12 -5.03 12.67
C VAL A 187 -12.92 -5.80 12.20
N ILE A 188 -13.04 -6.50 11.06
CA ILE A 188 -11.91 -7.16 10.42
C ILE A 188 -10.97 -6.09 9.88
N GLN A 189 -9.69 -6.21 10.18
CA GLN A 189 -8.66 -5.24 9.82
C GLN A 189 -7.74 -5.74 8.71
N SER A 190 -7.35 -7.02 8.77
CA SER A 190 -6.57 -7.65 7.73
C SER A 190 -6.89 -9.13 7.61
N VAL A 191 -6.66 -9.68 6.42
CA VAL A 191 -6.62 -11.10 6.12
C VAL A 191 -5.31 -11.35 5.39
N ASP A 192 -4.34 -11.93 6.07
CA ASP A 192 -2.99 -12.14 5.56
C ASP A 192 -2.75 -13.64 5.35
N VAL A 193 -2.25 -14.01 4.16
CA VAL A 193 -1.98 -15.40 3.79
C VAL A 193 -0.51 -15.71 3.95
N ASP A 194 -0.22 -16.72 4.74
CA ASP A 194 1.10 -17.34 4.82
C ASP A 194 1.12 -18.57 3.90
N THR A 195 1.66 -18.36 2.71
CA THR A 195 1.75 -19.42 1.69
C THR A 195 2.79 -20.49 2.03
N LEU A 196 3.75 -20.18 2.89
CA LEU A 196 4.81 -21.11 3.31
C LEU A 196 4.25 -22.15 4.29
N HIS A 197 3.48 -21.71 5.26
CA HIS A 197 2.92 -22.59 6.31
C HIS A 197 1.48 -23.02 6.03
N HIS A 198 0.89 -22.61 4.90
CA HIS A 198 -0.51 -22.86 4.52
C HIS A 198 -1.51 -22.36 5.57
N LEU A 199 -1.28 -21.15 6.08
CA LEU A 199 -2.09 -20.50 7.10
C LEU A 199 -2.70 -19.19 6.60
N VAL A 200 -3.83 -18.83 7.22
CA VAL A 200 -4.49 -17.53 7.01
C VAL A 200 -4.69 -16.85 8.36
N ASN A 201 -4.07 -15.70 8.54
CA ASN A 201 -4.18 -14.89 9.73
C ASN A 201 -5.21 -13.79 9.54
N VAL A 202 -6.17 -13.69 10.44
CA VAL A 202 -7.22 -12.67 10.40
C VAL A 202 -7.12 -11.82 11.66
N CYS A 203 -6.77 -10.55 11.47
CA CYS A 203 -6.75 -9.58 12.56
C CYS A 203 -8.07 -8.81 12.59
N TYR A 204 -8.64 -8.65 13.77
CA TYR A 204 -9.83 -7.85 13.99
C TYR A 204 -9.79 -7.09 15.30
N ALA A 205 -10.33 -5.88 15.28
CA ALA A 205 -10.53 -5.07 16.48
C ALA A 205 -11.86 -5.45 17.13
N ALA A 206 -11.85 -5.65 18.44
CA ALA A 206 -13.04 -5.94 19.23
C ALA A 206 -13.24 -4.85 20.29
N ARG A 207 -14.40 -4.19 20.27
CA ARG A 207 -14.73 -3.07 21.15
C ARG A 207 -15.66 -3.50 22.29
N LYS A 208 -15.26 -3.16 23.52
CA LYS A 208 -16.11 -3.28 24.71
C LYS A 208 -16.15 -1.95 25.46
N GLY A 209 -17.25 -1.22 25.31
CA GLY A 209 -17.34 0.15 25.84
C GLY A 209 -16.35 1.09 25.15
N LYS A 210 -15.38 1.61 25.90
CA LYS A 210 -14.29 2.46 25.36
C LYS A 210 -13.01 1.68 25.06
N GLU A 211 -12.89 0.46 25.54
CA GLU A 211 -11.75 -0.40 25.29
C GLU A 211 -11.86 -1.05 23.93
N ILE A 212 -10.77 -1.00 23.17
CA ILE A 212 -10.61 -1.74 21.93
C ILE A 212 -9.36 -2.59 22.06
N LYS A 213 -9.50 -3.89 21.82
CA LYS A 213 -8.42 -4.86 21.77
C LYS A 213 -8.27 -5.43 20.37
N ILE A 214 -7.09 -5.91 20.02
CA ILE A 214 -6.85 -6.61 18.77
C ILE A 214 -6.80 -8.10 19.02
N ILE A 215 -7.50 -8.84 18.19
CA ILE A 215 -7.51 -10.30 18.19
C ILE A 215 -7.01 -10.77 16.84
N SER A 216 -6.03 -11.66 16.84
CA SER A 216 -5.61 -12.39 15.66
C SER A 216 -6.08 -13.83 15.76
N ARG A 217 -6.72 -14.33 14.70
CA ARG A 217 -7.13 -15.72 14.59
C ARG A 217 -6.48 -16.35 13.37
N THR A 218 -5.86 -17.51 13.57
CA THR A 218 -5.20 -18.26 12.51
C THR A 218 -6.09 -19.41 12.09
N PHE A 219 -6.24 -19.57 10.77
CA PHE A 219 -6.96 -20.66 10.14
C PHE A 219 -6.01 -21.46 9.24
N ASP A 220 -6.26 -22.76 9.10
CA ASP A 220 -5.61 -23.58 8.10
C ASP A 220 -6.24 -23.38 6.70
N GLU A 221 -5.69 -24.06 5.69
CA GLU A 221 -6.20 -24.02 4.32
C GLU A 221 -7.61 -24.59 4.17
N TYR A 222 -8.13 -25.31 5.16
CA TYR A 222 -9.50 -25.86 5.18
C TYR A 222 -10.48 -24.94 5.95
N GLY A 223 -10.01 -23.79 6.41
CA GLY A 223 -10.78 -22.84 7.21
C GLY A 223 -11.12 -23.39 8.59
N GLN A 224 -10.24 -24.21 9.18
CA GLN A 224 -10.32 -24.63 10.59
C GLN A 224 -9.46 -23.69 11.44
N ALA A 225 -9.97 -23.25 12.56
CA ALA A 225 -9.21 -22.39 13.47
C ALA A 225 -8.14 -23.22 14.18
N VAL A 226 -6.88 -22.80 14.04
CA VAL A 226 -5.70 -23.49 14.62
C VAL A 226 -4.99 -22.67 15.70
N GLY A 227 -5.26 -21.36 15.80
CA GLY A 227 -4.68 -20.49 16.82
C GLY A 227 -5.48 -19.21 17.04
N GLN A 228 -5.30 -18.59 18.21
CA GLN A 228 -5.85 -17.27 18.52
C GLN A 228 -4.98 -16.56 19.55
N VAL A 229 -4.70 -15.28 19.27
CA VAL A 229 -4.00 -14.39 20.19
C VAL A 229 -4.86 -13.16 20.45
N THR A 230 -4.87 -12.68 21.68
CA THR A 230 -5.55 -11.44 22.06
C THR A 230 -4.55 -10.47 22.67
N ILE A 231 -4.39 -9.30 22.04
CA ILE A 231 -3.62 -8.19 22.58
C ILE A 231 -4.60 -7.26 23.29
N SER A 232 -4.47 -7.17 24.60
CA SER A 232 -5.27 -6.26 25.43
C SER A 232 -4.47 -4.98 25.69
N PRO A 233 -5.09 -3.80 25.57
CA PRO A 233 -4.41 -2.54 25.85
C PRO A 233 -4.21 -2.33 27.36
N GLU A 234 -3.25 -1.47 27.70
CA GLU A 234 -3.16 -0.90 29.04
C GLU A 234 -4.41 -0.05 29.39
N PRO A 235 -4.66 0.23 30.69
CA PRO A 235 -5.91 0.86 31.15
C PRO A 235 -6.26 2.18 30.47
N ASP A 236 -5.26 3.00 30.10
CA ASP A 236 -5.45 4.31 29.48
C ASP A 236 -5.52 4.29 27.96
N TYR A 237 -5.24 3.15 27.35
CA TYR A 237 -5.13 2.99 25.90
C TYR A 237 -6.27 2.16 25.30
N SER A 238 -6.43 2.32 23.98
CA SER A 238 -7.25 1.49 23.11
C SER A 238 -6.44 1.17 21.85
N LEU A 239 -6.41 -0.08 21.40
CA LEU A 239 -5.70 -0.48 20.19
C LEU A 239 -6.60 -0.23 18.97
N LEU A 240 -6.19 0.64 18.08
CA LEU A 240 -7.05 1.10 16.98
C LEU A 240 -6.99 0.18 15.77
N ASN A 241 -5.79 -0.25 15.42
CA ASN A 241 -5.54 -1.24 14.36
C ASN A 241 -4.32 -2.09 14.71
N GLY A 242 -4.17 -3.22 14.01
CA GLY A 242 -3.04 -4.11 14.16
C GLY A 242 -2.88 -5.02 12.94
N ARG A 243 -1.63 -5.31 12.57
CA ARG A 243 -1.24 -6.34 11.59
C ARG A 243 -0.30 -7.33 12.26
N LEU A 244 -0.47 -8.60 11.89
CA LEU A 244 0.36 -9.69 12.39
C LEU A 244 1.38 -10.09 11.33
N PHE A 245 2.63 -10.27 11.75
CA PHE A 245 3.74 -10.71 10.92
C PHE A 245 4.36 -11.95 11.53
N MET A 246 4.58 -12.96 10.70
CA MET A 246 5.31 -14.16 11.09
C MET A 246 6.80 -13.86 10.94
N LEU A 247 7.57 -14.00 12.03
CA LEU A 247 9.03 -13.89 12.02
C LEU A 247 9.68 -15.26 11.80
N ASN A 248 9.09 -16.28 12.42
CA ASN A 248 9.44 -17.69 12.25
C ASN A 248 8.27 -18.56 12.75
N ASP A 249 8.43 -19.89 12.75
CA ASP A 249 7.38 -20.85 13.08
C ASP A 249 6.72 -20.63 14.47
N SER A 250 7.46 -20.07 15.42
CA SER A 250 6.99 -19.89 16.80
C SER A 250 6.80 -18.43 17.20
N THR A 251 7.39 -17.48 16.44
CA THR A 251 7.43 -16.08 16.84
C THR A 251 6.68 -15.22 15.84
N LYS A 252 5.75 -14.45 16.36
CA LYS A 252 4.95 -13.47 15.62
C LYS A 252 5.19 -12.08 16.20
N LEU A 253 5.04 -11.05 15.37
CA LEU A 253 5.08 -9.67 15.79
C LEU A 253 3.79 -9.00 15.36
N MET A 254 3.09 -8.37 16.31
CA MET A 254 1.93 -7.54 16.00
C MET A 254 2.30 -6.08 16.15
N ILE A 255 2.07 -5.32 15.11
CA ILE A 255 2.25 -3.87 15.10
C ILE A 255 0.94 -3.20 14.78
N GLY A 256 0.69 -2.09 15.43
CA GLY A 256 -0.47 -1.29 15.16
C GLY A 256 -0.41 0.07 15.80
N THR A 257 -1.53 0.75 15.80
CA THR A 257 -1.65 2.06 16.43
C THR A 257 -2.55 2.01 17.66
N TYR A 258 -2.25 2.86 18.62
CA TYR A 258 -3.07 3.02 19.81
C TYR A 258 -3.59 4.47 19.93
N GLY A 259 -4.68 4.62 20.62
CA GLY A 259 -5.27 5.90 21.02
C GLY A 259 -5.55 5.96 22.52
N PHE A 260 -5.82 7.16 23.05
CA PHE A 260 -6.22 7.29 24.45
C PHE A 260 -7.68 6.91 24.63
N ARG A 261 -7.98 6.10 25.64
CA ARG A 261 -9.35 5.63 25.97
C ARG A 261 -10.32 6.77 26.30
N ASN A 262 -9.80 7.89 26.79
CA ASN A 262 -10.60 9.04 27.23
C ASN A 262 -10.72 10.16 26.16
N MET A 263 -10.37 9.89 24.91
CA MET A 263 -10.64 10.84 23.85
C MET A 263 -12.14 10.93 23.56
N GLN A 264 -12.63 12.16 23.35
CA GLN A 264 -14.05 12.42 23.07
C GLN A 264 -14.27 12.91 21.64
N GLY A 265 -15.47 12.65 21.12
CA GLY A 265 -15.92 13.16 19.82
C GLY A 265 -15.25 12.49 18.62
N ASN A 266 -14.97 13.27 17.59
CA ASN A 266 -14.41 12.81 16.30
C ASN A 266 -12.98 12.27 16.38
N ASN A 267 -12.31 12.41 17.51
CA ASN A 267 -10.91 12.04 17.69
C ASN A 267 -10.73 10.65 18.31
N ASN A 268 -11.81 9.90 18.53
CA ASN A 268 -11.73 8.56 19.13
C ASN A 268 -10.93 7.54 18.29
N SER A 269 -10.76 7.81 17.00
CA SER A 269 -9.96 6.99 16.07
C SER A 269 -8.59 7.60 15.75
N ALA A 270 -8.19 8.66 16.48
CA ALA A 270 -6.89 9.29 16.27
C ALA A 270 -5.78 8.51 16.96
N SER A 271 -4.78 8.12 16.18
CA SER A 271 -3.58 7.44 16.67
C SER A 271 -2.70 8.40 17.46
N GLN A 272 -2.23 7.95 18.61
CA GLN A 272 -1.29 8.69 19.45
C GLN A 272 0.13 8.16 19.34
N GLY A 273 0.28 6.94 18.83
CA GLY A 273 1.56 6.28 18.65
C GLY A 273 1.40 4.88 18.08
N LEU A 274 2.51 4.16 18.08
CA LEU A 274 2.60 2.75 17.70
C LEU A 274 2.61 1.87 18.95
N PHE A 275 2.00 0.69 18.85
CA PHE A 275 2.29 -0.41 19.77
C PHE A 275 2.97 -1.54 19.03
N LEU A 276 3.83 -2.26 19.74
CA LEU A 276 4.57 -3.41 19.27
C LEU A 276 4.38 -4.54 20.28
N SER A 277 3.82 -5.67 19.85
CA SER A 277 3.65 -6.86 20.69
C SER A 277 4.39 -8.03 20.08
N LYS A 278 5.28 -8.64 20.85
CA LYS A 278 5.93 -9.90 20.48
C LYS A 278 5.14 -11.07 21.05
N ILE A 279 4.89 -12.05 20.21
CA ILE A 279 4.08 -13.22 20.52
C ILE A 279 4.94 -14.45 20.24
N VAL A 280 5.02 -15.33 21.23
CA VAL A 280 5.78 -16.58 21.15
C VAL A 280 4.84 -17.74 21.53
N TYR A 281 4.68 -18.72 20.66
CA TYR A 281 3.74 -19.84 20.82
C TYR A 281 2.30 -19.40 21.20
N ASP A 282 1.81 -18.33 20.49
CA ASP A 282 0.49 -17.70 20.72
C ASP A 282 0.31 -17.03 22.10
N GLU A 283 1.39 -16.85 22.87
CA GLU A 283 1.40 -16.07 24.12
C GLU A 283 2.10 -14.73 23.91
N VAL A 284 1.54 -13.66 24.48
CA VAL A 284 2.13 -12.32 24.42
C VAL A 284 3.31 -12.24 25.36
N GLU A 285 4.52 -12.12 24.82
CA GLU A 285 5.75 -11.97 25.62
C GLU A 285 5.86 -10.55 26.20
N PHE A 286 5.64 -9.53 25.35
CA PHE A 286 5.58 -8.13 25.75
C PHE A 286 4.70 -7.30 24.82
N THR A 287 4.24 -6.15 25.29
CA THR A 287 3.66 -5.07 24.50
C THR A 287 4.32 -3.76 24.89
N GLN A 288 4.88 -3.05 23.92
CA GLN A 288 5.47 -1.73 24.12
C GLN A 288 4.69 -0.67 23.35
N TYR A 289 4.66 0.56 23.90
CA TYR A 289 3.97 1.71 23.34
C TYR A 289 4.96 2.83 23.06
N HIS A 290 4.91 3.40 21.86
CA HIS A 290 5.77 4.49 21.40
C HIS A 290 4.90 5.65 20.94
N SER A 291 4.86 6.72 21.75
CA SER A 291 4.13 7.94 21.37
C SER A 291 4.77 8.59 20.16
N PHE A 292 3.98 9.12 19.23
CA PHE A 292 4.52 9.93 18.12
C PHE A 292 5.27 11.17 18.60
N THR A 293 5.07 11.60 19.85
CA THR A 293 5.84 12.69 20.46
C THR A 293 7.24 12.28 20.89
N ASP A 294 7.56 10.98 20.90
CA ASP A 294 8.89 10.45 21.23
C ASP A 294 9.76 10.26 19.97
N PHE A 295 9.13 10.34 18.80
CA PHE A 295 9.81 10.29 17.51
C PHE A 295 10.45 11.66 17.23
N LYS A 296 11.72 11.65 16.93
CA LYS A 296 12.52 12.86 16.68
C LYS A 296 12.14 13.58 15.40
N ASN A 297 11.83 12.79 14.36
CA ASN A 297 11.61 13.28 13.00
C ASN A 297 10.15 13.22 12.54
N PHE A 298 9.23 12.79 13.39
CA PHE A 298 7.82 12.63 13.04
C PHE A 298 7.19 13.89 12.45
N PHE A 299 7.53 15.06 13.01
CA PHE A 299 6.95 16.34 12.62
C PHE A 299 7.72 17.10 11.53
N ASN A 300 8.74 16.50 10.92
CA ASN A 300 9.57 17.15 9.90
C ASN A 300 8.84 17.47 8.58
N PHE A 301 7.62 16.97 8.40
CA PHE A 301 6.74 17.36 7.29
C PHE A 301 6.14 18.77 7.47
N MET A 302 6.18 19.32 8.67
CA MET A 302 5.72 20.67 9.00
C MET A 302 6.80 21.71 8.68
N SER A 303 6.38 22.96 8.48
CA SER A 303 7.33 24.08 8.43
C SER A 303 8.08 24.25 9.76
N GLU A 304 9.30 24.79 9.74
CA GLU A 304 10.12 25.01 10.94
C GLU A 304 9.34 25.72 12.06
N ARG A 305 8.59 26.75 11.71
CA ARG A 305 7.76 27.50 12.66
C ARG A 305 6.67 26.65 13.31
N GLU A 306 6.09 25.70 12.58
CA GLU A 306 5.08 24.77 13.10
C GLU A 306 5.74 23.70 13.97
N GLN A 307 6.91 23.20 13.58
CA GLN A 307 7.70 22.27 14.39
C GLN A 307 8.05 22.88 15.75
N GLU A 308 8.56 24.11 15.79
CA GLU A 308 8.84 24.82 17.04
C GLU A 308 7.60 25.01 17.93
N ARG A 309 6.44 25.30 17.33
CA ARG A 309 5.19 25.41 18.09
C ARG A 309 4.76 24.07 18.68
N MET A 310 4.92 22.99 17.90
CA MET A 310 4.61 21.64 18.34
C MET A 310 5.54 21.21 19.47
N GLN A 311 6.86 21.45 19.32
CA GLN A 311 7.84 21.12 20.34
C GLN A 311 7.55 21.84 21.67
N ARG A 312 7.30 23.16 21.64
CA ARG A 312 6.90 23.93 22.85
C ARG A 312 5.60 23.41 23.47
N LYS A 313 4.65 22.92 22.65
CA LYS A 313 3.42 22.31 23.15
C LYS A 313 3.70 20.99 23.86
N ILE A 314 4.58 20.16 23.26
CA ILE A 314 4.97 18.86 23.83
C ILE A 314 5.67 19.08 25.19
N GLU A 315 6.67 19.95 25.25
CA GLU A 315 7.42 20.27 26.45
C GLU A 315 6.51 20.75 27.58
N ARG A 316 5.67 21.77 27.30
CA ARG A 316 4.73 22.28 28.30
C ARG A 316 3.75 21.22 28.83
N LYS A 317 3.30 20.29 27.96
CA LYS A 317 2.40 19.22 28.38
C LYS A 317 3.12 18.19 29.25
N ARG A 318 4.35 17.81 28.88
CA ARG A 318 5.21 16.92 29.69
C ARG A 318 5.50 17.51 31.08
N GLU A 319 5.84 18.80 31.16
CA GLU A 319 6.07 19.51 32.42
C GLU A 319 4.82 19.48 33.34
N ASN A 320 3.63 19.52 32.77
CA ASN A 320 2.38 19.46 33.51
C ASN A 320 1.91 18.01 33.81
N GLY A 321 2.63 16.98 33.37
CA GLY A 321 2.21 15.59 33.47
C GLY A 321 1.03 15.20 32.58
N ASP A 322 0.77 16.00 31.53
CA ASP A 322 -0.35 15.81 30.61
C ASP A 322 0.10 15.21 29.30
N ASP A 323 -0.73 14.38 28.68
CA ASP A 323 -0.50 13.85 27.34
C ASP A 323 -0.80 14.89 26.24
N VAL A 324 -0.02 14.82 25.18
CA VAL A 324 -0.28 15.59 23.95
C VAL A 324 -1.27 14.81 23.09
N LYS A 325 -2.46 15.37 22.90
CA LYS A 325 -3.46 14.75 22.01
C LYS A 325 -3.17 15.12 20.56
N LEU A 326 -2.91 14.11 19.76
CA LEU A 326 -2.67 14.17 18.32
C LEU A 326 -3.94 13.77 17.55
N ASN A 327 -4.00 14.12 16.26
CA ASN A 327 -5.13 13.78 15.39
C ASN A 327 -4.62 13.19 14.07
N TYR A 328 -3.87 12.10 14.17
CA TYR A 328 -3.32 11.38 13.01
C TYR A 328 -4.00 10.02 12.84
N ARG A 329 -4.01 9.53 11.61
CA ARG A 329 -4.32 8.14 11.28
C ARG A 329 -3.14 7.58 10.53
N LEU A 330 -2.71 6.39 10.90
CA LEU A 330 -1.55 5.74 10.32
C LEU A 330 -1.95 4.41 9.67
N LEU A 331 -1.57 4.24 8.43
CA LEU A 331 -1.54 2.96 7.74
C LEU A 331 -0.17 2.33 7.98
N VAL A 332 -0.13 1.25 8.74
CA VAL A 332 1.10 0.51 9.05
C VAL A 332 1.42 -0.43 7.88
N HIS A 333 2.68 -0.42 7.43
CA HIS A 333 3.19 -1.30 6.38
C HIS A 333 3.75 -2.61 6.94
N ASP A 334 4.25 -3.46 6.04
CA ASP A 334 4.97 -4.66 6.40
C ASP A 334 6.27 -4.33 7.16
N ILE A 335 6.66 -5.26 8.03
CA ILE A 335 7.90 -5.16 8.80
C ILE A 335 9.04 -5.74 7.96
N ILE A 336 10.19 -5.08 8.03
CA ILE A 336 11.43 -5.64 7.50
C ILE A 336 12.33 -5.99 8.68
N GLU A 337 12.70 -7.26 8.79
CA GLU A 337 13.73 -7.68 9.73
C GLU A 337 15.11 -7.47 9.10
N GLN A 338 15.98 -6.78 9.81
CA GLN A 338 17.35 -6.54 9.37
C GLN A 338 18.31 -6.65 10.56
N ASN A 339 19.21 -7.64 10.52
CA ASN A 339 20.23 -7.86 11.54
C ASN A 339 19.67 -7.95 12.98
N GLY A 340 18.54 -8.63 13.15
CA GLY A 340 17.89 -8.80 14.44
C GLY A 340 17.19 -7.55 14.98
N ASN A 341 17.04 -6.52 14.16
CA ASN A 341 16.24 -5.32 14.43
C ASN A 341 15.03 -5.27 13.49
N TYR A 342 14.02 -4.51 13.86
CA TYR A 342 12.82 -4.33 13.05
C TYR A 342 12.79 -2.94 12.45
N LEU A 343 12.56 -2.88 11.15
CA LEU A 343 12.28 -1.66 10.42
C LEU A 343 10.77 -1.59 10.19
N ILE A 344 10.15 -0.59 10.77
CA ILE A 344 8.70 -0.37 10.72
C ILE A 344 8.44 0.91 9.97
N SER A 345 7.49 0.87 9.06
CA SER A 345 7.06 2.06 8.34
C SER A 345 5.55 2.20 8.33
N GLY A 346 5.11 3.42 8.04
CA GLY A 346 3.70 3.72 7.91
C GLY A 346 3.44 5.07 7.28
N GLU A 347 2.22 5.26 6.83
CA GLU A 347 1.77 6.46 6.14
C GLU A 347 0.65 7.14 6.88
N ILE A 348 0.80 8.44 7.09
CA ILE A 348 -0.21 9.25 7.74
C ILE A 348 -1.17 9.79 6.68
N PHE A 349 -2.46 9.58 6.91
CA PHE A 349 -3.52 9.95 5.99
C PHE A 349 -4.73 10.54 6.71
N TYR A 350 -5.60 11.16 5.93
CA TYR A 350 -6.95 11.52 6.36
C TYR A 350 -7.95 11.36 5.21
N PRO A 351 -9.21 10.97 5.51
CA PRO A 351 -10.27 10.96 4.50
C PRO A 351 -10.71 12.38 4.18
N GLU A 352 -10.88 12.67 2.90
CA GLU A 352 -11.41 13.95 2.42
C GLU A 352 -12.86 13.79 1.99
N TYR A 353 -13.70 14.77 2.32
CA TYR A 353 -15.10 14.84 1.91
C TYR A 353 -15.39 16.17 1.23
N LYS A 354 -16.18 16.14 0.17
CA LYS A 354 -16.70 17.34 -0.49
C LYS A 354 -18.17 17.53 -0.13
N ASN A 355 -18.56 18.77 0.15
CA ASN A 355 -19.96 19.11 0.33
C ASN A 355 -20.65 19.16 -1.03
N ASN A 356 -21.76 18.43 -1.15
CA ASN A 356 -22.62 18.49 -2.33
C ASN A 356 -23.56 19.69 -2.19
N ASN A 357 -23.04 20.92 -2.42
CA ASN A 357 -23.88 22.11 -2.52
C ASN A 357 -24.64 22.06 -3.86
N ILE A 358 -25.70 21.25 -3.92
CA ILE A 358 -26.71 21.36 -4.96
C ILE A 358 -27.60 22.54 -4.53
N GLY A 359 -27.28 23.74 -5.01
CA GLY A 359 -28.20 24.85 -4.91
C GLY A 359 -29.48 24.54 -5.70
N PRO A 360 -30.63 25.16 -5.38
CA PRO A 360 -31.93 24.85 -6.01
C PRO A 360 -31.99 25.12 -7.53
N TYR A 361 -30.93 25.65 -8.13
CA TYR A 361 -30.74 25.85 -9.57
C TYR A 361 -29.37 25.36 -10.05
N GLY A 362 -28.95 24.17 -9.58
CA GLY A 362 -27.68 23.59 -9.96
C GLY A 362 -27.77 22.92 -11.32
N THR A 363 -27.30 23.59 -12.38
CA THR A 363 -26.68 22.90 -13.50
C THR A 363 -25.44 22.24 -12.93
N SER A 364 -25.55 20.96 -12.58
CA SER A 364 -24.44 20.14 -12.18
C SER A 364 -23.41 20.16 -13.30
N SER A 365 -22.28 20.81 -13.10
CA SER A 365 -21.12 20.61 -13.93
C SER A 365 -20.57 19.20 -13.66
N TRP A 366 -21.29 18.21 -14.15
CA TRP A 366 -20.91 16.78 -14.14
C TRP A 366 -19.60 16.55 -14.90
N TRP A 367 -19.16 17.53 -15.68
CA TRP A 367 -18.04 17.47 -16.59
C TRP A 367 -16.66 17.74 -15.96
N GLY A 368 -16.58 18.02 -14.68
CA GLY A 368 -15.34 18.39 -14.00
C GLY A 368 -14.91 17.48 -12.84
N SER A 369 -15.69 16.48 -12.48
CA SER A 369 -15.30 15.53 -11.42
C SER A 369 -14.41 14.42 -11.97
N PRO A 370 -13.26 14.13 -11.34
CA PRO A 370 -12.42 12.99 -11.70
C PRO A 370 -13.15 11.64 -11.67
N MET A 371 -14.31 11.57 -11.02
CA MET A 371 -15.17 10.36 -10.97
C MET A 371 -15.82 9.99 -12.31
N MET A 372 -15.88 10.88 -13.30
CA MET A 372 -16.53 10.60 -14.59
C MET A 372 -15.59 10.10 -15.67
N TYR A 373 -14.30 10.00 -15.40
CA TYR A 373 -13.33 9.50 -16.36
C TYR A 373 -12.86 8.06 -16.10
N GLY A 374 -13.41 7.38 -15.10
CA GLY A 374 -13.33 5.94 -15.00
C GLY A 374 -14.33 5.32 -15.98
N GLY A 375 -13.84 4.60 -16.97
CA GLY A 375 -14.70 3.92 -17.93
C GLY A 375 -15.73 3.00 -17.26
N MET A 376 -16.87 2.84 -17.87
CA MET A 376 -17.88 1.84 -17.52
C MET A 376 -17.22 0.46 -17.44
N GLY A 377 -16.81 0.01 -16.27
CA GLY A 377 -16.27 -1.33 -16.12
C GLY A 377 -15.43 -1.60 -14.89
N MET A 378 -14.80 -0.61 -14.31
CA MET A 378 -14.05 -0.77 -13.07
C MET A 378 -14.48 0.27 -12.04
N TYR A 379 -15.76 0.29 -11.73
CA TYR A 379 -16.15 0.93 -10.48
C TYR A 379 -15.66 0.01 -9.36
N PRO A 380 -14.75 0.47 -8.48
CA PRO A 380 -14.79 -0.06 -7.14
C PRO A 380 -16.23 0.20 -6.70
N THR A 381 -17.01 -0.87 -6.57
CA THR A 381 -18.35 -0.75 -6.02
C THR A 381 -18.21 0.08 -4.75
N MET A 382 -19.07 1.07 -4.53
CA MET A 382 -19.01 1.94 -3.33
C MET A 382 -18.97 1.13 -2.02
N GLY A 383 -19.26 -0.19 -2.09
CA GLY A 383 -19.10 -1.14 -1.00
C GLY A 383 -17.66 -1.60 -0.74
N LEU A 384 -16.71 -1.41 -1.69
CA LEU A 384 -15.30 -1.76 -1.51
C LEU A 384 -14.47 -0.61 -0.93
N LEU A 385 -14.99 0.60 -0.95
CA LEU A 385 -14.48 1.71 -0.17
C LEU A 385 -14.96 1.52 1.27
N ASN A 386 -14.39 0.52 1.96
CA ASN A 386 -14.80 0.25 3.33
C ASN A 386 -14.36 1.40 4.22
N PRO A 387 -15.24 2.33 4.60
CA PRO A 387 -14.91 3.39 5.56
C PRO A 387 -14.49 2.82 6.92
N PHE A 388 -14.72 1.51 7.15
CA PHE A 388 -14.35 0.80 8.37
C PHE A 388 -12.84 0.61 8.54
N TYR A 389 -12.05 0.61 7.47
CA TYR A 389 -10.59 0.49 7.58
C TYR A 389 -9.93 1.68 8.31
N TRP A 390 -10.52 2.87 8.22
CA TRP A 390 -9.95 4.07 8.83
C TRP A 390 -10.75 4.63 10.01
N ASP A 391 -12.05 4.33 10.08
CA ASP A 391 -12.91 4.66 11.21
C ASP A 391 -14.00 3.59 11.37
N PRO A 392 -13.63 2.41 11.88
CA PRO A 392 -14.52 1.26 11.96
C PRO A 392 -15.79 1.51 12.77
N TRP A 393 -15.78 2.54 13.61
CA TRP A 393 -16.85 2.78 14.57
C TRP A 393 -17.75 3.97 14.22
N TYR A 394 -17.35 4.81 13.25
CA TYR A 394 -18.05 6.07 12.94
C TYR A 394 -18.35 6.31 11.45
N GLY A 395 -17.70 5.59 10.54
CA GLY A 395 -17.74 5.87 9.10
C GLY A 395 -19.12 5.77 8.46
N ALA A 396 -19.90 4.76 8.81
CA ALA A 396 -21.21 4.52 8.19
C ALA A 396 -22.31 5.54 8.62
N ARG A 397 -22.22 6.07 9.84
CA ARG A 397 -23.26 6.97 10.38
C ARG A 397 -23.19 8.42 9.89
N ARG A 398 -22.07 8.84 9.27
CA ARG A 398 -21.88 10.24 8.83
C ARG A 398 -22.18 10.52 7.37
N MET A 399 -22.37 9.52 6.53
CA MET A 399 -22.72 9.72 5.11
C MET A 399 -24.08 10.39 4.87
N ASN A 400 -24.88 10.62 5.92
CA ASN A 400 -26.23 11.19 5.80
C ASN A 400 -26.29 12.72 5.65
N ASN A 401 -25.16 13.46 5.67
CA ASN A 401 -25.18 14.93 5.61
C ASN A 401 -24.83 15.53 4.24
N GLY A 402 -25.08 14.83 3.14
CA GLY A 402 -24.82 15.37 1.80
C GLY A 402 -23.34 15.54 1.45
N GLN A 403 -22.43 14.92 2.22
CA GLN A 403 -21.01 14.88 1.93
C GLN A 403 -20.67 13.67 1.07
N ILE A 404 -19.88 13.89 0.01
CA ILE A 404 -19.37 12.83 -0.86
C ILE A 404 -17.90 12.58 -0.49
N PHE A 405 -17.56 11.31 -0.27
CA PHE A 405 -16.17 10.89 -0.08
C PHE A 405 -15.35 11.22 -1.33
N ASN A 406 -14.21 11.89 -1.14
CA ASN A 406 -13.32 12.38 -2.20
C ASN A 406 -11.94 11.70 -2.19
N GLY A 407 -11.80 10.61 -1.45
CA GLY A 407 -10.56 9.84 -1.34
C GLY A 407 -9.79 10.08 -0.05
N PHE A 408 -8.66 9.40 0.06
CA PHE A 408 -7.69 9.55 1.13
C PHE A 408 -6.57 10.48 0.67
N VAL A 409 -6.19 11.42 1.51
CA VAL A 409 -5.06 12.33 1.31
C VAL A 409 -3.94 11.91 2.24
N TYR A 410 -2.77 11.64 1.68
CA TYR A 410 -1.58 11.25 2.42
C TYR A 410 -0.74 12.49 2.68
N THR A 411 -0.29 12.66 3.91
CA THR A 411 0.49 13.85 4.34
C THR A 411 1.97 13.59 4.41
N HIS A 412 2.36 12.50 5.06
CA HIS A 412 3.74 12.08 5.21
C HIS A 412 3.83 10.59 5.55
N ALA A 413 5.00 10.02 5.35
CA ALA A 413 5.33 8.68 5.79
C ALA A 413 6.39 8.73 6.88
N ILE A 414 6.41 7.71 7.72
CA ILE A 414 7.44 7.50 8.74
C ILE A 414 8.12 6.17 8.54
N VAL A 415 9.35 6.09 8.98
CA VAL A 415 10.09 4.84 9.18
C VAL A 415 10.84 4.92 10.50
N ALA A 416 10.88 3.82 11.21
CA ALA A 416 11.54 3.73 12.51
C ALA A 416 12.23 2.38 12.67
N GLY A 417 13.41 2.40 13.27
CA GLY A 417 14.17 1.21 13.66
C GLY A 417 13.92 0.87 15.11
N PHE A 418 13.64 -0.41 15.38
CA PHE A 418 13.41 -0.95 16.70
C PHE A 418 14.35 -2.11 16.99
N THR A 419 14.75 -2.26 18.27
CA THR A 419 15.48 -3.44 18.72
C THR A 419 14.58 -4.68 18.70
N ALA A 420 15.16 -5.88 18.79
CA ALA A 420 14.41 -7.13 18.97
C ALA A 420 13.56 -7.16 20.25
N LYS A 421 13.82 -6.25 21.20
CA LYS A 421 13.02 -6.06 22.42
C LYS A 421 11.92 -5.01 22.26
N GLY A 422 11.84 -4.38 21.09
CA GLY A 422 10.83 -3.37 20.78
C GLY A 422 11.21 -1.93 21.14
N ASP A 423 12.44 -1.64 21.58
CA ASP A 423 12.87 -0.27 21.90
C ASP A 423 13.11 0.53 20.62
N LEU A 424 12.63 1.76 20.57
CA LEU A 424 12.87 2.69 19.47
C LEU A 424 14.34 3.12 19.44
N ILE A 425 15.02 2.89 18.31
CA ILE A 425 16.45 3.25 18.13
C ILE A 425 16.56 4.58 17.39
N TRP A 426 15.81 4.76 16.30
CA TRP A 426 15.84 5.92 15.43
C TRP A 426 14.55 6.01 14.61
N ASP A 427 14.26 7.20 14.08
CA ASP A 427 13.17 7.42 13.15
C ASP A 427 13.55 8.42 12.04
N ASN A 428 12.82 8.37 10.95
CA ASN A 428 12.87 9.37 9.89
C ASN A 428 11.49 9.52 9.25
N SER A 429 11.29 10.61 8.50
CA SER A 429 10.03 10.87 7.82
C SER A 429 10.23 11.45 6.43
N LEU A 430 9.20 11.31 5.59
CA LEU A 430 9.15 11.81 4.21
C LEU A 430 7.79 12.47 3.98
N ALA A 431 7.78 13.74 3.60
CA ALA A 431 6.55 14.45 3.26
C ALA A 431 6.02 14.03 1.89
N PHE A 432 4.71 13.80 1.79
CA PHE A 432 4.06 13.56 0.51
C PHE A 432 3.63 14.86 -0.17
N GLU A 433 3.84 14.93 -1.48
CA GLU A 433 3.36 16.04 -2.28
C GLU A 433 2.16 15.63 -3.13
N ASN A 434 0.97 16.06 -2.71
CA ASN A 434 -0.28 15.84 -3.44
C ASN A 434 -0.62 14.37 -3.73
N VAL A 435 -0.30 13.47 -2.81
CA VAL A 435 -0.62 12.05 -2.94
C VAL A 435 -2.04 11.81 -2.46
N ARG A 436 -2.87 11.25 -3.34
CA ARG A 436 -4.27 10.91 -3.09
C ARG A 436 -4.60 9.54 -3.64
N SER A 437 -5.57 8.86 -3.05
CA SER A 437 -6.09 7.58 -3.55
C SER A 437 -7.56 7.44 -3.17
N MET A 438 -8.33 6.80 -4.04
CA MET A 438 -9.71 6.41 -3.70
C MET A 438 -9.73 5.17 -2.79
N GLU A 439 -8.67 4.39 -2.78
CA GLU A 439 -8.45 3.25 -1.91
C GLU A 439 -7.38 3.57 -0.86
N LEU A 440 -7.55 3.02 0.34
CA LEU A 440 -6.51 3.07 1.37
C LEU A 440 -5.49 1.97 1.06
N LYS A 441 -4.37 2.37 0.49
CA LYS A 441 -3.28 1.47 0.10
C LYS A 441 -1.93 2.15 0.27
N GLU A 442 -0.90 1.37 0.46
CA GLU A 442 0.47 1.83 0.59
C GLU A 442 0.95 2.58 -0.65
N LYS A 443 1.47 3.77 -0.48
CA LYS A 443 2.00 4.63 -1.53
C LYS A 443 3.52 4.73 -1.51
N MET A 444 4.11 4.68 -0.32
CA MET A 444 5.54 4.72 -0.11
C MET A 444 6.12 3.30 -0.13
N ARG A 445 7.35 3.19 -0.59
CA ARG A 445 8.17 1.98 -0.47
C ARG A 445 9.44 2.31 0.30
N ILE A 446 9.92 1.34 1.05
CA ILE A 446 11.21 1.40 1.70
C ILE A 446 12.12 0.33 1.14
N LYS A 447 13.40 0.66 1.05
CA LYS A 447 14.46 -0.26 0.65
C LYS A 447 15.64 -0.10 1.60
N PRO A 448 15.95 -1.10 2.43
CA PRO A 448 17.25 -1.18 3.09
C PRO A 448 18.33 -1.39 2.03
N ASN A 449 19.40 -0.62 2.10
CA ASN A 449 20.55 -0.73 1.19
C ASN A 449 21.70 -1.50 1.88
N ASP A 450 22.63 -2.01 1.09
CA ASP A 450 23.76 -2.83 1.58
C ASP A 450 24.73 -2.02 2.47
N ASP A 451 24.79 -0.71 2.30
CA ASP A 451 25.61 0.24 3.06
C ASP A 451 24.99 0.68 4.41
N LYS A 452 23.94 0.02 4.87
CA LYS A 452 23.14 0.32 6.07
C LYS A 452 22.27 1.57 5.96
N THR A 453 22.20 2.18 4.79
CA THR A 453 21.25 3.26 4.54
C THR A 453 19.85 2.71 4.22
N VAL A 454 18.86 3.57 4.28
CA VAL A 454 17.49 3.24 3.89
C VAL A 454 17.00 4.28 2.89
N SER A 455 16.41 3.80 1.81
CA SER A 455 15.72 4.63 0.83
C SER A 455 14.21 4.58 1.07
N MET A 456 13.57 5.75 1.20
CA MET A 456 12.11 5.91 1.14
C MET A 456 11.75 6.56 -0.19
N PHE A 457 10.77 6.02 -0.89
CA PHE A 457 10.36 6.60 -2.17
C PHE A 457 8.89 6.32 -2.50
N TYR A 458 8.32 7.20 -3.32
CA TYR A 458 6.95 7.09 -3.82
C TYR A 458 6.83 7.69 -5.23
N SER A 459 5.79 7.30 -5.96
CA SER A 459 5.48 7.86 -7.28
C SER A 459 4.50 9.03 -7.16
N SER A 460 4.79 10.14 -7.83
CA SER A 460 3.91 11.29 -7.93
C SER A 460 4.13 12.05 -9.22
N ARG A 461 3.06 12.26 -9.99
CA ARG A 461 3.04 13.06 -11.22
C ARG A 461 4.06 12.65 -12.27
N GLY A 462 4.29 11.34 -12.43
CA GLY A 462 5.24 10.79 -13.41
C GLY A 462 6.70 10.91 -13.01
N ALA A 463 6.98 11.13 -11.73
CA ALA A 463 8.31 11.07 -11.17
C ALA A 463 8.32 10.21 -9.91
N ILE A 464 9.45 9.59 -9.62
CA ILE A 464 9.70 8.94 -8.35
C ILE A 464 10.41 9.94 -7.46
N LYS A 465 9.87 10.15 -6.28
CA LYS A 465 10.48 10.99 -5.26
C LYS A 465 11.13 10.11 -4.22
N ALA A 466 12.44 10.27 -4.04
CA ALA A 466 13.23 9.43 -3.16
C ALA A 466 13.97 10.28 -2.12
N LYS A 467 14.12 9.73 -0.92
CA LYS A 467 14.90 10.25 0.18
C LYS A 467 15.78 9.13 0.73
N VAL A 468 17.07 9.39 0.93
CA VAL A 468 18.02 8.43 1.46
C VAL A 468 18.57 8.93 2.80
N PHE A 469 18.67 8.04 3.78
CA PHE A 469 19.15 8.38 5.11
C PHE A 469 19.90 7.22 5.76
N ASP A 470 20.83 7.56 6.67
CA ASP A 470 21.45 6.66 7.63
C ASP A 470 20.85 6.96 9.01
N ARG A 471 19.93 6.09 9.45
CA ARG A 471 19.15 6.28 10.68
C ARG A 471 18.42 7.63 10.70
N ASP A 472 18.74 8.53 11.64
CA ASP A 472 18.13 9.86 11.75
C ASP A 472 18.82 10.93 10.88
N LYS A 473 19.94 10.60 10.22
CA LYS A 473 20.69 11.53 9.36
C LYS A 473 20.23 11.42 7.91
N VAL A 474 19.73 12.51 7.36
CA VAL A 474 19.39 12.61 5.93
C VAL A 474 20.68 12.74 5.12
N LEU A 475 20.87 11.85 4.14
CA LEU A 475 22.00 11.86 3.21
C LEU A 475 21.60 12.52 1.88
N GLU A 476 20.44 12.15 1.38
CA GLU A 476 19.82 12.79 0.21
C GLU A 476 18.38 13.16 0.55
N ASP A 477 18.04 14.43 0.37
CA ASP A 477 16.66 14.90 0.56
C ASP A 477 15.81 14.62 -0.68
N LEU A 478 14.52 14.88 -0.59
CA LEU A 478 13.51 14.52 -1.57
C LEU A 478 13.87 14.97 -2.99
N ARG A 479 14.36 14.03 -3.80
CA ARG A 479 14.77 14.28 -5.17
C ARG A 479 13.76 13.66 -6.15
N PRO A 480 13.22 14.44 -7.10
CA PRO A 480 12.38 13.89 -8.16
C PRO A 480 13.24 13.23 -9.24
N ILE A 481 12.93 11.98 -9.55
CA ILE A 481 13.55 11.19 -10.62
C ILE A 481 12.47 10.97 -11.68
N PRO A 482 12.56 11.60 -12.86
CA PRO A 482 11.56 11.45 -13.91
C PRO A 482 11.42 9.99 -14.37
N ILE A 483 10.19 9.54 -14.54
CA ILE A 483 9.90 8.25 -15.19
C ILE A 483 10.08 8.44 -16.69
N MET A 484 11.08 7.76 -17.28
CA MET A 484 11.43 7.88 -18.69
C MET A 484 10.29 7.40 -19.59
N THR A 485 10.09 8.08 -20.74
CA THR A 485 9.21 7.66 -21.83
C THR A 485 9.92 6.64 -22.74
N ALA A 486 9.17 5.98 -23.63
CA ALA A 486 9.75 5.01 -24.57
C ALA A 486 10.71 5.71 -25.56
N ASP A 487 10.33 6.87 -26.06
CA ASP A 487 11.11 7.66 -27.01
C ASP A 487 11.61 8.96 -26.36
N LEU A 488 12.85 9.33 -26.64
CA LEU A 488 13.49 10.55 -26.10
C LEU A 488 12.79 11.85 -26.54
N GLY A 489 12.08 11.84 -27.68
CA GLY A 489 11.31 12.97 -28.19
C GLY A 489 9.94 13.16 -27.53
N ASP A 490 9.50 12.18 -26.77
CA ASP A 490 8.20 12.20 -26.13
C ASP A 490 8.11 13.22 -25.00
N LYS A 491 6.98 13.90 -24.94
CA LYS A 491 6.64 14.86 -23.86
C LYS A 491 5.41 14.39 -23.11
N VAL A 492 5.59 14.02 -21.85
CA VAL A 492 4.46 13.72 -20.95
C VAL A 492 3.69 14.99 -20.68
N ARG A 493 2.40 15.01 -21.02
CA ARG A 493 1.48 16.14 -20.79
C ARG A 493 0.69 16.00 -19.51
N GLN A 494 0.37 14.76 -19.16
CA GLN A 494 -0.41 14.45 -17.96
C GLN A 494 -0.06 13.02 -17.52
N THR A 495 0.03 12.84 -16.21
CA THR A 495 0.11 11.52 -15.59
C THR A 495 -1.05 11.37 -14.63
N SER A 496 -1.68 10.20 -14.60
CA SER A 496 -2.73 9.84 -13.64
C SER A 496 -2.50 8.42 -13.14
N THR A 497 -2.95 8.16 -11.91
CA THR A 497 -2.90 6.83 -11.28
C THR A 497 -1.51 6.20 -11.33
N ASP A 498 -0.47 7.00 -11.06
CA ASP A 498 0.89 6.52 -11.02
C ASP A 498 1.21 5.84 -9.68
N GLU A 499 1.79 4.65 -9.79
CA GLU A 499 2.13 3.81 -8.65
C GLU A 499 3.54 3.24 -8.80
N VAL A 500 4.16 2.93 -7.68
CA VAL A 500 5.39 2.15 -7.59
C VAL A 500 5.19 1.04 -6.58
N VAL A 501 5.51 -0.20 -6.98
CA VAL A 501 5.38 -1.38 -6.13
C VAL A 501 6.69 -2.17 -6.14
N TYR A 502 6.99 -2.83 -5.02
CA TYR A 502 8.08 -3.79 -5.00
C TYR A 502 7.81 -4.92 -5.99
N TRP A 503 8.84 -5.36 -6.70
CA TRP A 503 8.70 -6.44 -7.66
C TRP A 503 9.49 -7.68 -7.23
N TYR A 504 10.80 -7.62 -7.30
CA TYR A 504 11.69 -8.68 -6.81
C TYR A 504 13.13 -8.14 -6.71
N ASP A 505 13.95 -8.72 -5.87
CA ASP A 505 15.34 -8.32 -5.61
C ASP A 505 15.49 -6.80 -5.41
N ASN A 506 16.22 -6.12 -6.29
CA ASN A 506 16.38 -4.66 -6.31
C ASN A 506 15.45 -3.97 -7.33
N TYR A 507 14.46 -4.68 -7.86
CA TYR A 507 13.58 -4.14 -8.89
C TYR A 507 12.21 -3.76 -8.35
N TYR A 508 11.69 -2.67 -8.92
CA TYR A 508 10.35 -2.16 -8.66
C TYR A 508 9.63 -1.97 -9.99
N LEU A 509 8.29 -2.08 -9.97
CA LEU A 509 7.42 -1.72 -11.08
C LEU A 509 6.84 -0.33 -10.82
N ALA A 510 7.10 0.62 -11.71
CA ALA A 510 6.36 1.87 -11.77
C ALA A 510 5.37 1.80 -12.94
N PHE A 511 4.10 2.07 -12.67
CA PHE A 511 3.05 2.00 -13.67
C PHE A 511 1.97 3.05 -13.45
N GLY A 512 1.20 3.31 -14.50
CA GLY A 512 0.11 4.29 -14.48
C GLY A 512 -0.30 4.68 -15.88
N TYR A 513 -0.99 5.80 -15.98
CA TYR A 513 -1.51 6.33 -17.24
C TYR A 513 -0.85 7.65 -17.58
N GLN A 514 -0.46 7.77 -18.83
CA GLN A 514 0.14 9.00 -19.35
C GLN A 514 -0.50 9.43 -20.67
N ARG A 515 -0.70 10.74 -20.79
CA ARG A 515 -0.93 11.39 -22.09
C ARG A 515 0.40 11.92 -22.60
N ILE A 516 0.82 11.40 -23.74
CA ILE A 516 2.12 11.68 -24.33
C ILE A 516 1.90 12.40 -25.66
N THR A 517 2.80 13.33 -25.98
CA THR A 517 2.91 13.95 -27.30
C THR A 517 4.30 13.67 -27.82
N GLY A 518 4.40 12.97 -28.94
CA GLY A 518 5.63 12.66 -29.69
C GLY A 518 5.48 13.00 -31.14
N ASP A 519 6.40 12.51 -31.97
CA ASP A 519 6.43 12.75 -33.44
C ASP A 519 5.18 12.16 -34.10
N ASP A 520 4.66 11.04 -33.61
CA ASP A 520 3.43 10.39 -34.10
C ASP A 520 2.13 11.05 -33.59
N GLY A 521 2.23 12.21 -32.93
CA GLY A 521 1.10 12.93 -32.41
C GLY A 521 0.80 12.68 -30.92
N ARG A 522 -0.49 12.79 -30.55
CA ARG A 522 -0.95 12.59 -29.16
C ARG A 522 -1.45 11.17 -28.98
N ARG A 523 -0.99 10.50 -27.89
CA ARG A 523 -1.45 9.18 -27.50
C ARG A 523 -1.70 9.09 -26.00
N ASN A 524 -2.64 8.26 -25.60
CA ASN A 524 -2.86 7.85 -24.21
C ASN A 524 -2.33 6.44 -24.07
N VAL A 525 -1.52 6.23 -23.04
CA VAL A 525 -0.88 4.94 -22.78
C VAL A 525 -1.00 4.55 -21.32
N PHE A 526 -1.17 3.26 -21.07
CA PHE A 526 -0.80 2.64 -19.82
C PHE A 526 0.67 2.26 -19.92
N TYR A 527 1.47 2.66 -18.94
CA TYR A 527 2.90 2.35 -18.95
C TYR A 527 3.29 1.44 -17.78
N LEU A 528 4.26 0.58 -18.03
CA LEU A 528 5.00 -0.15 -17.02
C LEU A 528 6.48 0.12 -17.21
N ASN A 529 7.16 0.47 -16.12
CA ASN A 529 8.61 0.61 -16.09
C ASN A 529 9.19 -0.34 -15.06
N LYS A 530 10.17 -1.14 -15.48
CA LYS A 530 11.08 -1.82 -14.59
C LYS A 530 12.16 -0.83 -14.16
N ILE A 531 12.26 -0.59 -12.87
CA ILE A 531 13.22 0.33 -12.29
C ILE A 531 14.06 -0.38 -11.23
N SER A 532 15.31 0.06 -11.06
CA SER A 532 16.19 -0.34 -9.95
C SER A 532 16.61 0.87 -9.14
N PHE A 533 16.85 0.67 -7.87
CA PHE A 533 17.43 1.63 -6.96
C PHE A 533 18.77 1.12 -6.44
#